data_915f1c28af425aea1b53af5887fe1e8d
#
_entry.id   915f1c28af425aea1b53af5887fe1e8d
#
_cell.length_a   1.000
_cell.length_b   1.000
_cell.length_c   1.000
_cell.angle_alpha   90.00
_cell.angle_beta   90.00
_cell.angle_gamma   90.00
#
_symmetry.space_group_name_H-M   'P 1'
#
loop_
_entity.id
_entity.type
_entity.pdbx_description
1 polymer ?
#
loop_
_entity_poly.entity_id
_entity_poly.type
_entity_poly.pdbx_seq_one_letter_code
_entity_poly.pdbx_strand_id
1 'polypeptide(L)' 'SKQVQALNHRISKLQPFDRAIVLLWLENMSYEEIGTVVGISTKNVSVRLFRIKEQLKQMQD' A
#
# COMPACT_ATOMS: atom_id res chain seq x y z
N SER A 1 -3.97 4.80 18.36
CA SER A 1 -3.03 5.92 18.57
C SER A 1 -3.17 6.94 17.45
N LYS A 2 -2.65 8.13 17.69
CA LYS A 2 -2.67 9.19 16.68
C LYS A 2 -1.90 8.81 15.42
N GLN A 3 -0.81 8.06 15.59
CA GLN A 3 0.03 7.62 14.46
C GLN A 3 -0.72 6.61 13.58
N VAL A 4 -1.44 5.69 14.19
CA VAL A 4 -2.26 4.73 13.44
C VAL A 4 -3.38 5.44 12.70
N GLN A 5 -4.05 6.39 13.36
CA GLN A 5 -5.11 7.16 12.74
C GLN A 5 -4.60 7.99 11.55
N ALA A 6 -3.42 8.61 11.71
CA ALA A 6 -2.81 9.39 10.64
C ALA A 6 -2.48 8.49 9.45
N LEU A 7 -1.92 7.30 9.69
CA LEU A 7 -1.60 6.36 8.62
C LEU A 7 -2.87 5.92 7.89
N ASN A 8 -3.91 5.54 8.63
CA ASN A 8 -5.18 5.13 8.03
C ASN A 8 -5.79 6.25 7.18
N HIS A 9 -5.69 7.49 7.66
CA HIS A 9 -6.20 8.64 6.91
C HIS A 9 -5.44 8.81 5.59
N ARG A 10 -4.11 8.68 5.61
CA ARG A 10 -3.30 8.78 4.39
C ARG A 10 -3.62 7.65 3.42
N ILE A 11 -3.74 6.43 3.93
CA ILE A 11 -4.08 5.27 3.10
C ILE A 11 -5.44 5.48 2.43
N SER A 12 -6.39 6.07 3.13
CA SER A 12 -7.73 6.31 2.57
C SER A 12 -7.71 7.26 1.36
N LYS A 13 -6.66 8.06 1.23
CA LYS A 13 -6.51 8.99 0.09
C LYS A 13 -5.88 8.35 -1.14
N LEU A 14 -5.35 7.14 -1.01
CA LEU A 14 -4.78 6.43 -2.16
C LEU A 14 -5.87 6.00 -3.13
N GLN A 15 -5.49 5.81 -4.39
CA GLN A 15 -6.37 5.18 -5.36
C GLN A 15 -6.73 3.77 -4.88
N PRO A 16 -7.94 3.26 -5.21
CA PRO A 16 -8.40 1.98 -4.67
C PRO A 16 -7.45 0.81 -4.89
N PHE A 17 -6.81 0.72 -6.05
CA PHE A 17 -5.88 -0.37 -6.34
C PHE A 17 -4.66 -0.31 -5.43
N ASP A 18 -4.09 0.87 -5.27
CA ASP A 18 -2.92 1.06 -4.40
C ASP A 18 -3.28 0.85 -2.93
N ARG A 19 -4.47 1.28 -2.53
CA ARG A 19 -4.97 1.06 -1.18
C ARG A 19 -5.09 -0.43 -0.89
N ALA A 20 -5.61 -1.22 -1.83
CA ALA A 20 -5.71 -2.67 -1.67
C ALA A 20 -4.32 -3.29 -1.47
N ILE A 21 -3.35 -2.89 -2.28
CA ILE A 21 -1.98 -3.42 -2.20
C ILE A 21 -1.35 -3.13 -0.83
N VAL A 22 -1.45 -1.88 -0.35
CA VAL A 22 -0.82 -1.51 0.91
C VAL A 22 -1.50 -2.19 2.09
N LEU A 23 -2.82 -2.37 2.05
CA LEU A 23 -3.54 -3.05 3.13
C LEU A 23 -3.14 -4.52 3.21
N LEU A 24 -3.00 -5.21 2.07
CA LEU A 24 -2.52 -6.59 2.04
C LEU A 24 -1.10 -6.69 2.56
N TRP A 25 -0.25 -5.74 2.21
CA TRP A 25 1.12 -5.68 2.70
C TRP A 25 1.16 -5.52 4.22
N LEU A 26 0.30 -4.67 4.78
CA LEU A 26 0.20 -4.49 6.23
C LEU A 26 -0.30 -5.75 6.95
N GLU A 27 -0.98 -6.64 6.24
CA GLU A 27 -1.39 -7.95 6.74
C GLU A 27 -0.27 -9.00 6.62
N ASN A 28 0.95 -8.55 6.31
CA ASN A 28 2.13 -9.41 6.19
C ASN A 28 2.09 -10.39 5.02
N MET A 29 1.31 -10.09 3.99
CA MET A 29 1.34 -10.90 2.78
C MET A 29 2.63 -10.63 2.00
N SER A 30 3.18 -11.69 1.40
CA SER A 30 4.36 -11.55 0.56
C SER A 30 4.01 -10.82 -0.74
N TYR A 31 5.01 -10.27 -1.41
CA TYR A 31 4.81 -9.61 -2.70
C TYR A 31 4.23 -10.57 -3.73
N GLU A 32 4.66 -11.83 -3.70
CA GLU A 32 4.12 -12.87 -4.58
C GLU A 32 2.63 -13.10 -4.31
N GLU A 33 2.26 -13.22 -3.04
CA GLU A 33 0.86 -13.41 -2.66
C GLU A 33 0.01 -12.21 -3.06
N ILE A 34 0.50 -11.00 -2.79
CA ILE A 34 -0.21 -9.79 -3.18
C ILE A 34 -0.44 -9.76 -4.69
N GLY A 35 0.62 -10.07 -5.46
CA GLY A 35 0.52 -10.11 -6.91
C GLY A 35 -0.54 -11.07 -7.41
N THR A 36 -0.62 -12.24 -6.78
CA THR A 36 -1.64 -13.23 -7.12
C THR A 36 -3.05 -12.69 -6.84
N VAL A 37 -3.23 -12.03 -5.69
CA VAL A 37 -4.55 -11.49 -5.32
C VAL A 37 -4.99 -10.36 -6.24
N VAL A 38 -4.10 -9.41 -6.53
CA VAL A 38 -4.48 -8.22 -7.30
C VAL A 38 -4.21 -8.34 -8.79
N GLY A 39 -3.59 -9.43 -9.23
CA GLY A 39 -3.45 -9.72 -10.66
C GLY A 39 -2.26 -9.06 -11.35
N ILE A 40 -1.15 -8.82 -10.63
CA ILE A 40 0.08 -8.27 -11.21
C ILE A 40 1.28 -9.12 -10.80
N SER A 41 2.41 -8.91 -11.46
CA SER A 41 3.64 -9.66 -11.15
C SER A 41 4.22 -9.24 -9.81
N THR A 42 5.03 -10.11 -9.22
CA THR A 42 5.77 -9.82 -7.99
C THR A 42 6.62 -8.56 -8.16
N LYS A 43 7.28 -8.42 -9.29
CA LYS A 43 8.09 -7.24 -9.59
C LYS A 43 7.24 -5.96 -9.59
N ASN A 44 6.06 -6.03 -10.19
CA ASN A 44 5.18 -4.87 -10.25
C ASN A 44 4.63 -4.50 -8.87
N VAL A 45 4.38 -5.49 -7.99
CA VAL A 45 4.02 -5.21 -6.59
C VAL A 45 5.14 -4.42 -5.92
N SER A 46 6.39 -4.84 -6.10
CA SER A 46 7.55 -4.15 -5.52
C SER A 46 7.64 -2.70 -6.00
N VAL A 47 7.51 -2.48 -7.29
CA VAL A 47 7.55 -1.13 -7.87
C VAL A 47 6.41 -0.28 -7.33
N ARG A 48 5.20 -0.83 -7.29
CA ARG A 48 4.03 -0.11 -6.78
C ARG A 48 4.17 0.26 -5.31
N LEU A 49 4.63 -0.68 -4.49
CA LEU A 49 4.81 -0.42 -3.06
C LEU A 49 5.87 0.66 -2.82
N PHE A 50 6.93 0.67 -3.61
CA PHE A 50 7.92 1.75 -3.50
C PHE A 50 7.26 3.12 -3.72
N ARG A 51 6.48 3.23 -4.79
CA ARG A 51 5.78 4.48 -5.13
C ARG A 51 4.74 4.86 -4.08
N ILE A 52 3.99 3.87 -3.59
CA ILE A 52 2.98 4.09 -2.55
C ILE A 52 3.64 4.62 -1.28
N LYS A 53 4.74 4.01 -0.84
CA LYS A 53 5.46 4.46 0.35
C LYS A 53 5.95 5.89 0.20
N GLU A 54 6.49 6.24 -0.97
CA GLU A 54 6.92 7.61 -1.24
C GLU A 54 5.75 8.59 -1.20
N GLN A 55 4.64 8.19 -1.80
CA GLN A 55 3.42 8.99 -1.82
C GLN A 55 2.90 9.24 -0.40
N LEU A 56 2.88 8.19 0.43
CA LEU A 56 2.42 8.31 1.82
C LEU A 56 3.31 9.25 2.63
N LYS A 57 4.64 9.22 2.41
CA LYS A 57 5.56 10.11 3.10
C LYS A 57 5.32 11.57 2.78
N GLN A 58 4.85 11.88 1.57
CA GLN A 58 4.67 13.24 1.12
C GLN A 58 3.29 13.82 1.45
N MET A 59 2.37 12.98 1.93
CA MET A 59 1.03 13.44 2.28
C MET A 59 1.05 14.27 3.55
N GLN A 60 0.20 15.30 3.57
CA GLN A 60 -0.06 16.11 4.76
C GLN A 60 -1.24 15.53 5.52
N ASP A 61 -1.15 15.55 6.84
CA ASP A 61 -2.26 15.12 7.69
C ASP A 61 -3.31 16.21 7.87
#